data_a14fa546e22c70c76b095e478fc1d602
#
_entry.id   a14fa546e22c70c76b095e478fc1d602
#
_cell.length_a   1.000
_cell.length_b   1.000
_cell.length_c   1.000
_cell.angle_alpha   90.00
_cell.angle_beta   90.00
_cell.angle_gamma   90.00
#
_symmetry.space_group_name_H-M   'P 1'
#
loop_
_entity.id
_entity.type
_entity.pdbx_description
1 polymer ?
#
loop_
_entity_poly.entity_id
_entity_poly.type
_entity_poly.pdbx_seq_one_letter_code
_entity_poly.pdbx_strand_id
1 'polypeptide(L)'
;MAVLPVAASSGWSNVFGSAKVLLTPSCTASLEMAALLLDIQPGDEVIMPSYTFVSTANAFVLRGAKIVFVDVRPDTMNIDETLIEAAITNKTRVIVPVHYAGVACEMDTIMALAKKHNLFVVEDAAQGVMSTYKGRALGTIGHIGCFSFHETKNYTAGGEGGATLINDKALIERAEIIREKGTNRSQFFRGQVDKYTWRDIGSSYLMSDLQAAYLWAATGSCGSVSTSNVWRCGKTTTMRWRLWQKMG
;
A
#
# COMPACT_ATOMS: atom_id res chain seq x y z
N MET A 1 -19.95 16.07 -3.62
CA MET A 1 -18.86 16.94 -3.23
C MET A 1 -17.77 16.07 -2.57
N ALA A 2 -16.86 15.51 -3.35
CA ALA A 2 -15.77 14.65 -2.87
C ALA A 2 -14.47 15.10 -3.57
N VAL A 3 -14.03 16.34 -3.28
CA VAL A 3 -12.90 16.97 -3.99
C VAL A 3 -11.56 16.57 -3.34
N LEU A 4 -11.50 16.39 -2.02
CA LEU A 4 -10.24 16.17 -1.29
C LEU A 4 -9.59 14.80 -1.53
N PRO A 5 -10.29 13.64 -1.51
CA PRO A 5 -9.66 12.35 -1.73
C PRO A 5 -9.12 12.18 -3.16
N VAL A 6 -9.76 12.81 -4.15
CA VAL A 6 -9.33 12.77 -5.55
C VAL A 6 -8.09 13.64 -5.75
N ALA A 7 -8.08 14.86 -5.21
CA ALA A 7 -6.94 15.78 -5.31
C ALA A 7 -5.70 15.21 -4.58
N ALA A 8 -5.88 14.64 -3.39
CA ALA A 8 -4.80 13.97 -2.67
C ALA A 8 -4.25 12.78 -3.47
N SER A 9 -5.11 11.92 -4.04
CA SER A 9 -4.68 10.76 -4.82
C SER A 9 -3.86 11.15 -6.06
N SER A 10 -4.24 12.19 -6.80
CA SER A 10 -3.50 12.66 -7.98
C SER A 10 -2.14 13.26 -7.61
N GLY A 11 -2.08 14.03 -6.54
CA GLY A 11 -0.82 14.58 -6.00
C GLY A 11 0.18 13.49 -5.64
N TRP A 12 -0.27 12.46 -4.95
CA TRP A 12 0.58 11.32 -4.56
C TRP A 12 1.04 10.47 -5.75
N SER A 13 0.20 10.29 -6.78
CA SER A 13 0.61 9.59 -8.01
C SER A 13 1.81 10.25 -8.66
N ASN A 14 1.83 11.58 -8.70
CA ASN A 14 2.95 12.34 -9.24
C ASN A 14 4.21 12.25 -8.34
N VAL A 15 4.03 12.35 -7.02
CA VAL A 15 5.14 12.29 -6.05
C VAL A 15 5.86 10.95 -6.08
N PHE A 16 5.11 9.85 -6.15
CA PHE A 16 5.69 8.50 -6.09
C PHE A 16 5.95 7.87 -7.46
N GLY A 17 5.44 8.46 -8.54
CA GLY A 17 5.58 7.88 -9.88
C GLY A 17 4.75 6.61 -10.09
N SER A 18 3.70 6.41 -9.27
CA SER A 18 2.73 5.32 -9.44
C SER A 18 1.68 5.68 -10.48
N ALA A 19 1.18 4.71 -11.24
CA ALA A 19 0.13 4.93 -12.23
C ALA A 19 -1.19 5.42 -11.57
N LYS A 20 -1.50 4.93 -10.38
CA LYS A 20 -2.67 5.37 -9.60
C LYS A 20 -2.44 5.16 -8.10
N VAL A 21 -2.80 6.15 -7.30
CA VAL A 21 -2.84 6.03 -5.83
C VAL A 21 -4.29 6.15 -5.35
N LEU A 22 -4.72 5.21 -4.52
CA LEU A 22 -6.04 5.15 -3.92
C LEU A 22 -5.91 5.19 -2.40
N LEU A 23 -6.35 6.27 -1.77
CA LEU A 23 -6.37 6.36 -0.31
C LEU A 23 -7.36 5.35 0.28
N THR A 24 -6.94 4.66 1.33
CA THR A 24 -7.69 3.63 2.05
C THR A 24 -7.73 3.94 3.55
N PRO A 25 -8.68 3.38 4.32
CA PRO A 25 -8.78 3.66 5.76
C PRO A 25 -7.61 3.12 6.57
N SER A 26 -6.86 2.16 6.04
CA SER A 26 -5.64 1.61 6.66
C SER A 26 -4.77 0.88 5.64
N CYS A 27 -3.53 0.57 6.00
CA CYS A 27 -2.68 -0.33 5.20
C CYS A 27 -3.25 -1.76 5.16
N THR A 28 -3.87 -2.22 6.24
CA THR A 28 -4.60 -3.50 6.28
C THR A 28 -5.66 -3.56 5.18
N ALA A 29 -6.49 -2.51 5.07
CA ALA A 29 -7.49 -2.39 4.00
C ALA A 29 -6.86 -2.35 2.60
N SER A 30 -5.67 -1.74 2.47
CA SER A 30 -4.92 -1.73 1.20
C SER A 30 -4.44 -3.13 0.81
N LEU A 31 -3.92 -3.91 1.77
CA LEU A 31 -3.49 -5.30 1.54
C LEU A 31 -4.68 -6.22 1.22
N GLU A 32 -5.81 -6.08 1.93
CA GLU A 32 -7.05 -6.81 1.64
C GLU A 32 -7.57 -6.48 0.24
N MET A 33 -7.54 -5.21 -0.13
CA MET A 33 -7.92 -4.76 -1.47
C MET A 33 -6.99 -5.35 -2.55
N ALA A 34 -5.68 -5.45 -2.28
CA ALA A 34 -4.74 -6.11 -3.18
C ALA A 34 -5.07 -7.60 -3.37
N ALA A 35 -5.39 -8.32 -2.29
CA ALA A 35 -5.77 -9.72 -2.36
C ALA A 35 -7.07 -9.94 -3.18
N LEU A 36 -8.06 -9.04 -3.04
CA LEU A 36 -9.26 -9.04 -3.86
C LEU A 36 -8.96 -8.75 -5.33
N LEU A 37 -8.12 -7.73 -5.58
CA LEU A 37 -7.78 -7.26 -6.92
C LEU A 37 -7.02 -8.31 -7.73
N LEU A 38 -6.22 -9.13 -7.07
CA LEU A 38 -5.47 -10.23 -7.68
C LEU A 38 -6.26 -11.55 -7.74
N ASP A 39 -7.55 -11.53 -7.38
CA ASP A 39 -8.43 -12.70 -7.43
C ASP A 39 -7.89 -13.91 -6.63
N ILE A 40 -7.31 -13.67 -5.47
CA ILE A 40 -6.80 -14.73 -4.61
C ILE A 40 -7.94 -15.69 -4.23
N GLN A 41 -7.72 -16.97 -4.45
CA GLN A 41 -8.68 -18.05 -4.22
C GLN A 41 -8.22 -18.97 -3.08
N PRO A 42 -9.15 -19.72 -2.46
CA PRO A 42 -8.81 -20.75 -1.51
C PRO A 42 -7.80 -21.77 -2.08
N GLY A 43 -6.68 -21.95 -1.36
CA GLY A 43 -5.61 -22.86 -1.75
C GLY A 43 -4.49 -22.22 -2.60
N ASP A 44 -4.65 -20.99 -3.06
CA ASP A 44 -3.54 -20.23 -3.62
C ASP A 44 -2.45 -20.03 -2.58
N GLU A 45 -1.19 -20.05 -3.00
CA GLU A 45 -0.05 -19.83 -2.11
C GLU A 45 0.51 -18.42 -2.28
N VAL A 46 0.82 -17.80 -1.13
CA VAL A 46 1.38 -16.45 -1.05
C VAL A 46 2.69 -16.51 -0.26
N ILE A 47 3.79 -16.14 -0.92
CA ILE A 47 5.13 -16.14 -0.31
C ILE A 47 5.36 -14.78 0.37
N MET A 48 5.81 -14.79 1.63
CA MET A 48 6.16 -13.60 2.40
C MET A 48 7.23 -13.91 3.47
N PRO A 49 7.89 -12.88 4.04
CA PRO A 49 8.83 -13.12 5.14
C PRO A 49 8.10 -13.61 6.38
N SER A 50 8.79 -14.42 7.19
CA SER A 50 8.30 -14.86 8.50
C SER A 50 8.27 -13.72 9.54
N TYR A 51 9.02 -12.65 9.31
CA TYR A 51 9.11 -11.47 10.17
C TYR A 51 8.34 -10.28 9.55
N THR A 52 7.09 -10.14 9.95
CA THR A 52 6.20 -9.06 9.49
C THR A 52 5.07 -8.82 10.48
N PHE A 53 4.28 -7.77 10.25
CA PHE A 53 3.05 -7.54 10.97
C PHE A 53 1.94 -8.48 10.47
N VAL A 54 1.03 -8.86 11.36
CA VAL A 54 -0.02 -9.87 11.07
C VAL A 54 -0.93 -9.50 9.90
N SER A 55 -1.13 -8.22 9.62
CA SER A 55 -1.99 -7.76 8.52
C SER A 55 -1.47 -8.20 7.15
N THR A 56 -0.14 -8.34 6.98
CA THR A 56 0.45 -8.84 5.75
C THR A 56 -0.06 -10.22 5.38
N ALA A 57 -0.15 -11.12 6.37
CA ALA A 57 -0.67 -12.47 6.17
C ALA A 57 -2.21 -12.50 6.15
N ASN A 58 -2.85 -11.83 7.11
CA ASN A 58 -4.31 -11.86 7.27
C ASN A 58 -5.07 -11.46 6.01
N ALA A 59 -4.58 -10.46 5.29
CA ALA A 59 -5.22 -9.97 4.06
C ALA A 59 -5.43 -11.09 3.02
N PHE A 60 -4.49 -12.01 2.92
CA PHE A 60 -4.57 -13.14 1.98
C PHE A 60 -5.27 -14.35 2.60
N VAL A 61 -5.08 -14.60 3.91
CA VAL A 61 -5.77 -15.66 4.64
C VAL A 61 -7.29 -15.47 4.63
N LEU A 62 -7.77 -14.23 4.71
CA LEU A 62 -9.21 -13.88 4.56
C LEU A 62 -9.79 -14.33 3.20
N ARG A 63 -8.94 -14.53 2.19
CA ARG A 63 -9.32 -15.07 0.88
C ARG A 63 -9.13 -16.59 0.77
N GLY A 64 -8.69 -17.25 1.85
CA GLY A 64 -8.42 -18.68 1.89
C GLY A 64 -7.05 -19.07 1.35
N ALA A 65 -6.14 -18.12 1.14
CA ALA A 65 -4.78 -18.41 0.72
C ALA A 65 -4.00 -19.14 1.82
N LYS A 66 -3.06 -19.96 1.39
CA LYS A 66 -2.04 -20.56 2.22
C LYS A 66 -0.78 -19.69 2.22
N ILE A 67 -0.34 -19.27 3.39
CA ILE A 67 0.89 -18.51 3.52
C ILE A 67 2.10 -19.44 3.49
N VAL A 68 3.08 -19.11 2.67
CA VAL A 68 4.37 -19.79 2.58
C VAL A 68 5.42 -18.81 3.10
N PHE A 69 5.88 -19.07 4.33
CA PHE A 69 6.89 -18.25 4.95
C PHE A 69 8.28 -18.56 4.42
N VAL A 70 9.03 -17.52 4.11
CA VAL A 70 10.46 -17.57 3.76
C VAL A 70 11.22 -16.83 4.84
N ASP A 71 12.41 -17.30 5.17
CA ASP A 71 13.23 -16.69 6.21
C ASP A 71 13.74 -15.29 5.79
N VAL A 72 14.28 -14.57 6.74
CA VAL A 72 14.76 -13.20 6.56
C VAL A 72 16.27 -13.15 6.59
N ARG A 73 16.82 -12.17 5.89
CA ARG A 73 18.25 -11.84 5.93
C ARG A 73 18.61 -11.30 7.31
N PRO A 74 19.72 -11.74 7.92
CA PRO A 74 20.14 -11.27 9.25
C PRO A 74 20.60 -9.81 9.26
N ASP A 75 21.02 -9.27 8.11
CA ASP A 75 21.54 -7.90 7.97
C ASP A 75 20.44 -6.84 7.79
N THR A 76 19.30 -7.20 7.20
CA THR A 76 18.22 -6.25 6.89
C THR A 76 16.89 -6.59 7.54
N MET A 77 16.70 -7.82 8.01
CA MET A 77 15.43 -8.37 8.50
C MET A 77 14.35 -8.45 7.40
N ASN A 78 14.69 -8.19 6.16
CA ASN A 78 13.83 -8.36 5.00
C ASN A 78 13.87 -9.79 4.50
N ILE A 79 12.88 -10.20 3.70
CA ILE A 79 12.83 -11.53 3.06
C ILE A 79 14.18 -11.86 2.41
N ASP A 80 14.67 -13.08 2.61
CA ASP A 80 15.84 -13.58 1.89
C ASP A 80 15.43 -13.96 0.47
N GLU A 81 15.77 -13.12 -0.49
CA GLU A 81 15.43 -13.28 -1.90
C GLU A 81 16.01 -14.55 -2.52
N THR A 82 17.09 -15.08 -1.95
CA THR A 82 17.75 -16.31 -2.45
C THR A 82 16.94 -17.55 -2.14
N LEU A 83 16.07 -17.52 -1.15
CA LEU A 83 15.23 -18.64 -0.72
C LEU A 83 13.85 -18.64 -1.40
N ILE A 84 13.45 -17.56 -2.06
CA ILE A 84 12.10 -17.41 -2.64
C ILE A 84 11.84 -18.48 -3.70
N GLU A 85 12.79 -18.68 -4.62
CA GLU A 85 12.57 -19.58 -5.76
C GLU A 85 12.30 -21.03 -5.33
N ALA A 86 12.98 -21.51 -4.28
CA ALA A 86 12.76 -22.84 -3.73
C ALA A 86 11.37 -23.01 -3.07
N ALA A 87 10.73 -21.90 -2.69
CA ALA A 87 9.38 -21.90 -2.09
C ALA A 87 8.26 -21.83 -3.14
N ILE A 88 8.57 -21.58 -4.42
CA ILE A 88 7.58 -21.46 -5.48
C ILE A 88 7.04 -22.84 -5.86
N THR A 89 5.72 -22.94 -5.95
CA THR A 89 4.99 -24.11 -6.45
C THR A 89 4.03 -23.71 -7.58
N ASN A 90 3.33 -24.68 -8.16
CA ASN A 90 2.28 -24.42 -9.15
C ASN A 90 1.03 -23.72 -8.57
N LYS A 91 0.93 -23.58 -7.24
CA LYS A 91 -0.13 -22.85 -6.53
C LYS A 91 0.28 -21.44 -6.12
N THR A 92 1.54 -21.10 -6.24
CA THR A 92 2.03 -19.77 -5.89
C THR A 92 1.44 -18.71 -6.83
N ARG A 93 0.88 -17.65 -6.28
CA ARG A 93 0.27 -16.55 -7.02
C ARG A 93 0.94 -15.22 -6.78
N VAL A 94 1.41 -14.99 -5.54
CA VAL A 94 1.91 -13.69 -5.11
C VAL A 94 3.17 -13.84 -4.26
N ILE A 95 4.11 -12.92 -4.46
CA ILE A 95 5.21 -12.66 -3.52
C ILE A 95 4.92 -11.32 -2.84
N VAL A 96 4.99 -11.30 -1.50
CA VAL A 96 4.76 -10.09 -0.69
C VAL A 96 6.06 -9.73 0.05
N PRO A 97 6.97 -8.96 -0.58
CA PRO A 97 8.09 -8.39 0.16
C PRO A 97 7.61 -7.35 1.16
N VAL A 98 8.24 -7.30 2.33
CA VAL A 98 7.96 -6.32 3.38
C VAL A 98 9.20 -5.45 3.55
N HIS A 99 9.06 -4.15 3.32
CA HIS A 99 10.16 -3.19 3.45
C HIS A 99 10.31 -2.76 4.91
N TYR A 100 10.92 -3.64 5.72
CA TYR A 100 10.99 -3.47 7.16
C TYR A 100 11.82 -2.24 7.54
N ALA A 101 11.32 -1.43 8.46
CA ALA A 101 11.92 -0.16 8.88
C ALA A 101 12.24 0.83 7.72
N GLY A 102 11.61 0.67 6.57
CA GLY A 102 11.89 1.46 5.37
C GLY A 102 13.13 1.03 4.59
N VAL A 103 13.76 -0.08 4.98
CA VAL A 103 14.85 -0.69 4.22
C VAL A 103 14.28 -1.51 3.06
N ALA A 104 14.78 -1.28 1.86
CA ALA A 104 14.30 -1.97 0.67
C ALA A 104 14.67 -3.45 0.66
N CYS A 105 13.73 -4.32 0.24
CA CYS A 105 14.06 -5.67 -0.22
C CYS A 105 14.85 -5.63 -1.53
N GLU A 106 15.51 -6.71 -1.92
CA GLU A 106 16.22 -6.86 -3.20
C GLU A 106 15.21 -7.01 -4.36
N MET A 107 14.56 -5.87 -4.69
CA MET A 107 13.42 -5.84 -5.60
C MET A 107 13.76 -6.28 -7.02
N ASP A 108 14.99 -6.06 -7.51
CA ASP A 108 15.37 -6.51 -8.85
C ASP A 108 15.31 -8.04 -8.96
N THR A 109 15.82 -8.75 -7.94
CA THR A 109 15.76 -10.21 -7.86
C THR A 109 14.33 -10.70 -7.73
N ILE A 110 13.54 -10.09 -6.83
CA ILE A 110 12.14 -10.46 -6.60
C ILE A 110 11.31 -10.28 -7.87
N MET A 111 11.47 -9.15 -8.57
CA MET A 111 10.74 -8.89 -9.82
C MET A 111 11.17 -9.81 -10.95
N ALA A 112 12.47 -10.19 -11.03
CA ALA A 112 12.95 -11.17 -11.99
C ALA A 112 12.33 -12.56 -11.76
N LEU A 113 12.26 -13.01 -10.51
CA LEU A 113 11.59 -14.27 -10.13
C LEU A 113 10.08 -14.22 -10.44
N ALA A 114 9.41 -13.13 -10.07
CA ALA A 114 7.99 -12.95 -10.36
C ALA A 114 7.71 -13.03 -11.87
N LYS A 115 8.53 -12.37 -12.69
CA LYS A 115 8.42 -12.44 -14.15
C LYS A 115 8.66 -13.85 -14.68
N LYS A 116 9.70 -14.54 -14.19
CA LYS A 116 10.06 -15.90 -14.59
C LYS A 116 8.94 -16.90 -14.36
N HIS A 117 8.25 -16.77 -13.20
CA HIS A 117 7.23 -17.69 -12.77
C HIS A 117 5.79 -17.16 -12.94
N ASN A 118 5.62 -16.03 -13.64
CA ASN A 118 4.31 -15.37 -13.88
C ASN A 118 3.52 -15.12 -12.58
N LEU A 119 4.19 -14.52 -11.59
CA LEU A 119 3.64 -14.20 -10.27
C LEU A 119 3.41 -12.70 -10.14
N PHE A 120 2.48 -12.32 -9.27
CA PHE A 120 2.33 -10.93 -8.86
C PHE A 120 3.27 -10.59 -7.70
N VAL A 121 3.60 -9.30 -7.57
CA VAL A 121 4.33 -8.75 -6.43
C VAL A 121 3.49 -7.66 -5.79
N VAL A 122 3.21 -7.82 -4.49
CA VAL A 122 2.54 -6.82 -3.65
C VAL A 122 3.53 -6.34 -2.61
N GLU A 123 3.98 -5.10 -2.72
CA GLU A 123 4.91 -4.52 -1.75
C GLU A 123 4.15 -4.10 -0.48
N ASP A 124 4.42 -4.74 0.65
CA ASP A 124 4.06 -4.18 1.95
C ASP A 124 5.09 -3.11 2.31
N ALA A 125 4.78 -1.90 1.92
CA ALA A 125 5.57 -0.71 2.17
C ALA A 125 5.00 0.14 3.32
N ALA A 126 4.36 -0.52 4.31
CA ALA A 126 3.77 0.16 5.47
C ALA A 126 4.76 1.06 6.23
N GLN A 127 6.04 0.82 6.09
CA GLN A 127 7.13 1.62 6.68
C GLN A 127 8.01 2.27 5.60
N GLY A 128 7.64 2.15 4.32
CA GLY A 128 8.47 2.54 3.16
C GLY A 128 8.18 3.92 2.58
N VAL A 129 7.29 4.71 3.18
CA VAL A 129 6.93 6.05 2.66
C VAL A 129 8.19 6.93 2.62
N MET A 130 8.51 7.50 1.43
CA MET A 130 9.70 8.30 1.13
C MET A 130 11.03 7.52 1.11
N SER A 131 11.03 6.23 1.31
CA SER A 131 12.19 5.36 1.08
C SER A 131 12.29 4.95 -0.38
N THR A 132 13.51 4.63 -0.83
CA THR A 132 13.75 4.28 -2.24
C THR A 132 14.64 3.05 -2.38
N TYR A 133 14.47 2.34 -3.48
CA TYR A 133 15.36 1.31 -3.97
C TYR A 133 15.92 1.74 -5.32
N LYS A 134 17.25 1.98 -5.40
CA LYS A 134 17.93 2.43 -6.62
C LYS A 134 17.24 3.64 -7.29
N GLY A 135 16.79 4.61 -6.46
CA GLY A 135 16.13 5.84 -6.91
C GLY A 135 14.63 5.70 -7.24
N ARG A 136 14.05 4.51 -7.14
CA ARG A 136 12.60 4.28 -7.29
C ARG A 136 11.94 4.23 -5.90
N ALA A 137 10.82 4.94 -5.71
CA ALA A 137 10.09 4.92 -4.45
C ALA A 137 9.61 3.51 -4.10
N LEU A 138 9.73 3.09 -2.85
CA LEU A 138 9.17 1.83 -2.37
C LEU A 138 7.64 1.86 -2.51
N GLY A 139 7.03 0.71 -2.79
CA GLY A 139 5.62 0.60 -3.14
C GLY A 139 5.31 0.88 -4.62
N THR A 140 6.31 1.29 -5.44
CA THR A 140 6.09 1.57 -6.87
C THR A 140 6.85 0.62 -7.80
N ILE A 141 7.42 -0.44 -7.27
CA ILE A 141 8.29 -1.37 -8.01
C ILE A 141 7.55 -2.63 -8.42
N GLY A 142 6.78 -3.21 -7.48
CA GLY A 142 5.88 -4.35 -7.74
C GLY A 142 4.61 -3.93 -8.49
N HIS A 143 3.69 -4.86 -8.68
CA HIS A 143 2.42 -4.62 -9.35
C HIS A 143 1.48 -3.74 -8.52
N ILE A 144 1.51 -3.93 -7.19
CA ILE A 144 0.73 -3.16 -6.21
C ILE A 144 1.64 -2.83 -5.03
N GLY A 145 1.50 -1.63 -4.46
CA GLY A 145 2.14 -1.24 -3.22
C GLY A 145 1.11 -0.82 -2.17
N CYS A 146 1.44 -1.04 -0.90
CA CYS A 146 0.56 -0.72 0.23
C CYS A 146 1.29 0.16 1.23
N PHE A 147 0.79 1.39 1.45
CA PHE A 147 1.32 2.34 2.43
C PHE A 147 0.46 2.39 3.69
N SER A 148 1.12 2.69 4.81
CA SER A 148 0.46 2.99 6.09
C SER A 148 0.65 4.45 6.47
N PHE A 149 -0.46 5.07 6.89
CA PHE A 149 -0.51 6.37 7.53
C PHE A 149 -1.10 6.27 8.94
N HIS A 150 -0.87 5.12 9.59
CA HIS A 150 -1.19 4.91 11.00
C HIS A 150 -0.42 5.89 11.89
N GLU A 151 -0.95 6.21 13.07
CA GLU A 151 -0.34 7.18 14.00
C GLU A 151 1.12 6.88 14.38
N THR A 152 1.53 5.60 14.35
CA THR A 152 2.90 5.17 14.67
C THR A 152 3.89 5.31 13.51
N LYS A 153 3.42 5.69 12.32
CA LYS A 153 4.27 5.81 11.12
C LYS A 153 4.88 7.20 11.01
N ASN A 154 5.90 7.33 10.15
CA ASN A 154 6.55 8.60 9.85
C ASN A 154 5.60 9.65 9.23
N TYR A 155 4.55 9.21 8.53
CA TYR A 155 3.43 10.03 8.07
C TYR A 155 2.13 9.46 8.63
N THR A 156 1.26 10.32 9.16
CA THR A 156 -0.01 9.89 9.74
C THR A 156 -1.20 10.63 9.15
N ALA A 157 -2.33 9.95 9.07
CA ALA A 157 -3.62 10.52 8.71
C ALA A 157 -4.46 10.92 9.95
N GLY A 158 -3.80 11.11 11.10
CA GLY A 158 -4.47 11.50 12.35
C GLY A 158 -5.10 10.33 13.11
N GLY A 159 -4.53 9.13 12.98
CA GLY A 159 -4.97 7.88 13.61
C GLY A 159 -4.73 6.72 12.67
N GLU A 160 -5.73 6.32 11.92
CA GLU A 160 -5.64 5.30 10.88
C GLU A 160 -5.61 5.91 9.49
N GLY A 161 -4.92 5.23 8.56
CA GLY A 161 -4.88 5.60 7.15
C GLY A 161 -3.94 4.70 6.35
N GLY A 162 -4.17 4.64 5.07
CA GLY A 162 -3.34 3.88 4.14
C GLY A 162 -3.52 4.35 2.69
N ALA A 163 -2.77 3.73 1.80
CA ALA A 163 -2.95 3.90 0.38
C ALA A 163 -2.57 2.63 -0.39
N THR A 164 -3.34 2.34 -1.43
CA THR A 164 -3.00 1.34 -2.43
C THR A 164 -2.41 2.02 -3.65
N LEU A 165 -1.19 1.67 -4.00
CA LEU A 165 -0.49 2.14 -5.18
C LEU A 165 -0.67 1.09 -6.28
N ILE A 166 -1.37 1.44 -7.33
CA ILE A 166 -1.59 0.55 -8.48
C ILE A 166 -0.55 0.91 -9.54
N ASN A 167 0.44 0.04 -9.73
CA ASN A 167 1.51 0.26 -10.68
C ASN A 167 1.22 -0.41 -12.02
N ASP A 168 0.50 -1.54 -12.02
CA ASP A 168 -0.01 -2.15 -13.24
C ASP A 168 -1.30 -1.44 -13.68
N LYS A 169 -1.24 -0.79 -14.84
CA LYS A 169 -2.37 -0.01 -15.38
C LYS A 169 -3.61 -0.87 -15.67
N ALA A 170 -3.43 -2.16 -15.96
CA ALA A 170 -4.55 -3.07 -16.23
C ALA A 170 -5.46 -3.27 -14.99
N LEU A 171 -4.93 -3.04 -13.78
CA LEU A 171 -5.65 -3.21 -12.52
C LEU A 171 -6.43 -1.96 -12.08
N ILE A 172 -6.21 -0.78 -12.69
CA ILE A 172 -6.73 0.51 -12.19
C ILE A 172 -8.24 0.55 -12.12
N GLU A 173 -8.92 0.16 -13.20
CA GLU A 173 -10.39 0.23 -13.27
C GLU A 173 -11.02 -0.66 -12.21
N ARG A 174 -10.56 -1.90 -12.10
CA ARG A 174 -11.06 -2.85 -11.11
C ARG A 174 -10.76 -2.39 -9.69
N ALA A 175 -9.60 -1.78 -9.45
CA ALA A 175 -9.22 -1.23 -8.15
C ALA A 175 -10.19 -0.11 -7.70
N GLU A 176 -10.58 0.79 -8.61
CA GLU A 176 -11.58 1.83 -8.31
C GLU A 176 -12.95 1.22 -7.96
N ILE A 177 -13.35 0.15 -8.67
CA ILE A 177 -14.61 -0.56 -8.42
C ILE A 177 -14.58 -1.24 -7.04
N ILE A 178 -13.56 -2.05 -6.76
CA ILE A 178 -13.40 -2.76 -5.48
C ILE A 178 -13.39 -1.78 -4.31
N ARG A 179 -12.64 -0.66 -4.44
CA ARG A 179 -12.55 0.38 -3.41
C ARG A 179 -13.91 0.99 -3.06
N GLU A 180 -14.80 1.12 -4.02
CA GLU A 180 -16.11 1.74 -3.87
C GLU A 180 -17.24 0.69 -3.83
N LYS A 181 -17.09 -0.32 -2.98
CA LYS A 181 -18.12 -1.32 -2.67
C LYS A 181 -18.50 -2.20 -3.88
N GLY A 182 -17.58 -2.36 -4.83
CA GLY A 182 -17.83 -3.14 -6.04
C GLY A 182 -18.71 -2.40 -7.06
N THR A 183 -18.81 -1.07 -6.98
CA THR A 183 -19.62 -0.26 -7.90
C THR A 183 -18.75 0.57 -8.86
N ASN A 184 -19.28 0.89 -10.01
CA ASN A 184 -18.64 1.79 -10.97
C ASN A 184 -18.92 3.28 -10.69
N ARG A 185 -19.07 3.65 -9.43
CA ARG A 185 -19.39 5.02 -8.98
C ARG A 185 -18.38 6.05 -9.47
N SER A 186 -17.07 5.72 -9.48
CA SER A 186 -16.03 6.61 -10.00
C SER A 186 -16.22 6.95 -11.47
N GLN A 187 -16.67 5.98 -12.29
CA GLN A 187 -17.01 6.21 -13.70
C GLN A 187 -18.23 7.13 -13.86
N PHE A 188 -19.24 6.97 -12.99
CA PHE A 188 -20.42 7.84 -12.97
C PHE A 188 -20.02 9.31 -12.68
N PHE A 189 -19.19 9.56 -11.68
CA PHE A 189 -18.75 10.93 -11.40
C PHE A 189 -17.87 11.53 -12.50
N ARG A 190 -17.21 10.72 -13.30
CA ARG A 190 -16.48 11.19 -14.49
C ARG A 190 -17.37 11.35 -15.73
N GLY A 191 -18.66 11.10 -15.63
CA GLY A 191 -19.61 11.18 -16.76
C GLY A 191 -19.40 10.11 -17.82
N GLN A 192 -18.74 8.99 -17.48
CA GLN A 192 -18.47 7.88 -18.39
C GLN A 192 -19.65 6.90 -18.48
N VAL A 193 -20.53 6.92 -17.50
CA VAL A 193 -21.78 6.15 -17.44
C VAL A 193 -22.89 7.04 -16.90
N ASP A 194 -24.12 6.83 -17.32
CA ASP A 194 -25.31 7.55 -16.90
C ASP A 194 -25.86 7.12 -15.54
N LYS A 195 -25.47 5.93 -15.09
CA LYS A 195 -25.91 5.31 -13.85
C LYS A 195 -24.79 4.44 -13.26
N TYR A 196 -24.58 4.50 -11.94
CA TYR A 196 -23.68 3.54 -11.29
C TYR A 196 -24.46 2.33 -10.74
N THR A 197 -23.84 1.16 -10.87
CA THR A 197 -24.41 -0.12 -10.47
C THR A 197 -23.34 -0.99 -9.81
N TRP A 198 -23.78 -2.07 -9.18
CA TRP A 198 -22.89 -3.12 -8.70
C TRP A 198 -22.25 -3.87 -9.87
N ARG A 199 -20.94 -4.01 -9.86
CA ARG A 199 -20.13 -4.60 -10.95
C ARG A 199 -19.29 -5.78 -10.51
N ASP A 200 -18.75 -5.75 -9.28
CA ASP A 200 -17.79 -6.73 -8.78
C ASP A 200 -17.91 -6.82 -7.25
N ILE A 201 -17.23 -7.79 -6.66
CA ILE A 201 -17.00 -7.80 -5.21
C ILE A 201 -16.23 -6.54 -4.79
N GLY A 202 -16.49 -6.05 -3.59
CA GLY A 202 -15.79 -4.88 -3.06
C GLY A 202 -16.20 -4.57 -1.64
N SER A 203 -15.56 -3.57 -1.06
CA SER A 203 -15.90 -3.08 0.28
C SER A 203 -15.74 -1.56 0.35
N SER A 204 -16.05 -0.99 1.51
CA SER A 204 -15.85 0.44 1.76
C SER A 204 -14.38 0.73 2.10
N TYR A 205 -13.52 0.71 1.09
CA TYR A 205 -12.10 1.01 1.24
C TYR A 205 -11.79 2.51 1.05
N LEU A 206 -12.75 3.36 1.41
CA LEU A 206 -12.60 4.82 1.28
C LEU A 206 -12.08 5.42 2.60
N MET A 207 -10.99 6.17 2.52
CA MET A 207 -10.58 7.04 3.61
C MET A 207 -11.60 8.16 3.79
N SER A 208 -11.86 8.60 5.02
CA SER A 208 -12.74 9.74 5.28
C SER A 208 -12.10 11.05 4.77
N ASP A 209 -12.94 12.04 4.39
CA ASP A 209 -12.46 13.34 3.95
C ASP A 209 -11.66 14.08 5.03
N LEU A 210 -12.00 13.88 6.30
CA LEU A 210 -11.26 14.45 7.44
C LEU A 210 -9.84 13.89 7.53
N GLN A 211 -9.68 12.58 7.42
CA GLN A 211 -8.37 11.92 7.42
C GLN A 211 -7.56 12.30 6.17
N ALA A 212 -8.21 12.35 5.00
CA ALA A 212 -7.56 12.77 3.76
C ALA A 212 -7.08 14.22 3.84
N ALA A 213 -7.89 15.11 4.40
CA ALA A 213 -7.52 16.52 4.60
C ALA A 213 -6.37 16.69 5.60
N TYR A 214 -6.40 15.92 6.70
CA TYR A 214 -5.32 15.91 7.68
C TYR A 214 -4.01 15.43 7.04
N LEU A 215 -4.05 14.30 6.35
CA LEU A 215 -2.89 13.75 5.63
C LEU A 215 -2.35 14.75 4.60
N TRP A 216 -3.23 15.40 3.84
CA TRP A 216 -2.85 16.43 2.88
C TRP A 216 -2.18 17.62 3.56
N ALA A 217 -2.72 18.11 4.67
CA ALA A 217 -2.11 19.21 5.43
C ALA A 217 -0.77 18.83 6.05
N ALA A 218 -0.67 17.60 6.59
CA ALA A 218 0.58 17.07 7.14
C ALA A 218 1.67 16.88 6.08
N THR A 219 1.27 16.64 4.83
CA THR A 219 2.15 16.37 3.70
C THR A 219 2.11 17.49 2.65
N GLY A 220 1.11 18.35 2.69
CA GLY A 220 0.74 19.33 1.64
C GLY A 220 1.65 20.53 1.50
N SER A 221 2.63 20.67 2.37
CA SER A 221 3.85 21.42 2.04
C SER A 221 4.74 20.64 1.06
N CYS A 222 4.34 19.43 0.68
CA CYS A 222 5.12 18.48 -0.13
C CYS A 222 5.19 18.78 -1.63
N GLY A 223 4.58 19.84 -2.13
CA GLY A 223 4.88 20.34 -3.49
C GLY A 223 6.33 20.79 -3.67
N SER A 224 7.08 20.93 -2.56
CA SER A 224 8.49 21.35 -2.54
C SER A 224 9.28 20.73 -1.36
N VAL A 225 8.89 19.53 -0.88
CA VAL A 225 9.53 18.97 0.30
C VAL A 225 10.86 18.31 -0.05
N SER A 226 11.93 19.03 0.25
CA SER A 226 13.17 18.36 0.60
C SER A 226 12.96 17.56 1.90
N THR A 227 13.60 16.40 2.01
CA THR A 227 13.58 15.50 3.19
C THR A 227 13.84 16.24 4.52
N SER A 228 14.49 17.40 4.50
CA SER A 228 14.71 18.28 5.64
C SER A 228 13.42 18.86 6.26
N ASN A 229 12.34 19.06 5.50
CA ASN A 229 11.09 19.61 6.02
C ASN A 229 10.21 18.56 6.69
N VAL A 230 10.35 17.28 6.32
CA VAL A 230 9.66 16.14 6.97
C VAL A 230 10.10 16.00 8.42
N TRP A 231 11.39 16.11 8.68
CA TRP A 231 11.96 16.12 10.05
C TRP A 231 11.47 17.32 10.88
N ARG A 232 11.21 18.46 10.25
CA ARG A 232 10.62 19.63 10.93
C ARG A 232 9.16 19.39 11.31
N CYS A 233 8.35 18.84 10.42
CA CYS A 233 6.93 18.57 10.68
C CYS A 233 6.77 17.50 11.78
N GLY A 234 7.52 16.40 11.73
CA GLY A 234 7.55 15.37 12.76
C GLY A 234 7.98 15.92 14.12
N LYS A 235 9.00 16.77 14.17
CA LYS A 235 9.44 17.44 15.42
C LYS A 235 8.38 18.38 15.98
N THR A 236 7.65 19.11 15.13
CA THR A 236 6.60 20.04 15.57
C THR A 236 5.40 19.29 16.16
N THR A 237 5.02 18.16 15.56
CA THR A 237 3.93 17.30 16.06
C THR A 237 4.33 16.65 17.39
N THR A 238 5.56 16.14 17.52
CA THR A 238 6.10 15.56 18.77
C THR A 238 6.25 16.61 19.87
N MET A 239 6.64 17.86 19.54
CA MET A 239 6.68 18.96 20.51
C MET A 239 5.28 19.35 20.99
N ARG A 240 4.27 19.40 20.13
CA ARG A 240 2.89 19.71 20.54
C ARG A 240 2.32 18.62 21.44
N TRP A 241 2.60 17.34 21.17
CA TRP A 241 2.20 16.23 22.02
C TRP A 241 2.88 16.28 23.41
N ARG A 242 4.17 16.59 23.48
CA ARG A 242 4.90 16.79 24.74
C ARG A 242 4.42 18.01 25.55
N LEU A 243 3.99 19.06 24.88
CA LEU A 243 3.36 20.23 25.54
C LEU A 243 2.00 19.86 26.10
N TRP A 244 1.18 19.08 25.39
CA TRP A 244 -0.11 18.61 25.87
C TRP A 244 0.04 17.70 27.10
N GLN A 245 1.02 16.79 27.11
CA GLN A 245 1.31 15.94 28.28
C GLN A 245 1.79 16.72 29.51
N LYS A 246 2.33 17.94 29.34
CA LYS A 246 2.76 18.78 30.46
C LYS A 246 1.66 19.70 30.99
N MET A 247 0.53 19.79 30.28
CA MET A 247 -0.61 20.65 30.64
C MET A 247 -1.80 19.85 31.23
N GLY A 248 -1.74 18.55 31.27
CA GLY A 248 -2.69 17.64 31.96
C GLY A 248 -2.00 16.92 33.07
#